data_21d075afc1057002c530c7c07cdcc501
#
_entry.id   21d075afc1057002c530c7c07cdcc501
#
_cell.length_a   1.000
_cell.length_b   1.000
_cell.length_c   1.000
_cell.angle_alpha   90.00
_cell.angle_beta   90.00
_cell.angle_gamma   90.00
#
_symmetry.space_group_name_H-M   'P 1'
#
loop_
_entity.id
_entity.type
_entity.pdbx_description
1 polymer ?
#
loop_
_entity_poly.entity_id
_entity_poly.type
_entity_poly.pdbx_seq_one_letter_code
_entity_poly.pdbx_strand_id
1 'polypeptide(L)'
;MINLTKMNNINNNLKQELIENGYNEMIVNLLVNRGYDEELIAALLTTGYSDEMPKYNDLTNVEIGADIIESHIANSSTIHIFGAYDSDGVNSTYILGDAINNIIHHTNSSAKLHLKVPQRHEGYGMNMAWCKSLVESANGST
;
A
#
# COMPACT_ATOMS: atom_id res chain seq x y z
N MET A 1 30.72 8.66 -1.52
CA MET A 1 30.39 10.07 -1.20
C MET A 1 29.05 10.36 -1.86
N ILE A 2 28.00 10.63 -1.10
CA ILE A 2 26.66 10.94 -1.65
C ILE A 2 26.69 12.41 -2.06
N ASN A 3 26.60 12.70 -3.36
CA ASN A 3 26.44 14.06 -3.85
C ASN A 3 24.99 14.50 -3.66
N LEU A 4 24.74 15.30 -2.64
CA LEU A 4 23.46 15.99 -2.48
C LEU A 4 23.43 17.16 -3.47
N THR A 5 22.77 16.96 -4.60
CA THR A 5 22.57 18.03 -5.57
C THR A 5 21.43 18.92 -5.06
N LYS A 6 21.75 20.19 -4.77
CA LYS A 6 20.75 21.20 -4.45
C LYS A 6 19.89 21.44 -5.69
N MET A 7 18.61 21.18 -5.65
CA MET A 7 17.70 21.50 -6.75
C MET A 7 17.63 23.03 -6.93
N ASN A 8 18.03 23.52 -8.08
CA ASN A 8 18.28 24.95 -8.35
C ASN A 8 17.09 25.71 -8.97
N ASN A 9 15.88 25.19 -8.95
CA ASN A 9 14.70 25.94 -9.40
C ASN A 9 13.68 26.07 -8.26
N ILE A 10 14.03 26.94 -7.32
CA ILE A 10 13.12 27.23 -6.21
C ILE A 10 12.35 28.48 -6.60
N ASN A 11 11.02 28.40 -6.65
CA ASN A 11 10.18 29.59 -6.74
C ASN A 11 10.21 30.29 -5.37
N ASN A 12 11.19 31.19 -5.22
CA ASN A 12 11.40 31.90 -3.95
C ASN A 12 10.21 32.82 -3.58
N ASN A 13 9.48 33.32 -4.56
CA ASN A 13 8.33 34.18 -4.32
C ASN A 13 7.19 33.38 -3.70
N LEU A 14 6.85 32.24 -4.29
CA LEU A 14 5.83 31.32 -3.74
C LEU A 14 6.19 30.86 -2.33
N LYS A 15 7.47 30.52 -2.12
CA LYS A 15 7.96 30.11 -0.81
C LYS A 15 7.75 31.19 0.25
N GLN A 16 8.09 32.44 -0.06
CA GLN A 16 7.98 33.54 0.85
C GLN A 16 6.51 33.86 1.19
N GLU A 17 5.66 33.84 0.17
CA GLU A 17 4.21 34.02 0.32
C GLU A 17 3.58 32.96 1.23
N LEU A 18 3.91 31.70 1.05
CA LEU A 18 3.38 30.62 1.90
C LEU A 18 3.84 30.73 3.36
N ILE A 19 5.09 31.14 3.57
CA ILE A 19 5.62 31.36 4.93
C ILE A 19 4.93 32.56 5.59
N GLU A 20 4.72 33.64 4.86
CA GLU A 20 4.01 34.84 5.34
C GLU A 20 2.53 34.52 5.67
N ASN A 21 1.91 33.58 4.95
CA ASN A 21 0.58 33.06 5.24
C ASN A 21 0.54 32.07 6.44
N GLY A 22 1.66 31.88 7.13
CA GLY A 22 1.74 31.12 8.39
C GLY A 22 2.03 29.64 8.24
N TYR A 23 2.35 29.15 7.05
CA TYR A 23 2.75 27.74 6.86
C TYR A 23 4.17 27.48 7.37
N ASN A 24 4.38 26.26 7.88
CA ASN A 24 5.68 25.87 8.41
C ASN A 24 6.77 25.89 7.33
N GLU A 25 7.83 26.68 7.57
CA GLU A 25 8.92 26.91 6.62
C GLU A 25 9.58 25.60 6.11
N MET A 26 9.78 24.61 6.99
CA MET A 26 10.41 23.35 6.60
C MET A 26 9.52 22.56 5.63
N ILE A 27 8.21 22.54 5.86
CA ILE A 27 7.24 21.88 4.98
C ILE A 27 7.16 22.60 3.66
N VAL A 28 7.04 23.93 3.66
CA VAL A 28 7.02 24.76 2.44
C VAL A 28 8.29 24.52 1.62
N ASN A 29 9.46 24.52 2.26
CA ASN A 29 10.72 24.23 1.61
C ASN A 29 10.74 22.85 0.94
N LEU A 30 10.20 21.84 1.62
CA LEU A 30 10.13 20.47 1.10
C LEU A 30 9.25 20.38 -0.15
N LEU A 31 8.06 20.98 -0.11
CA LEU A 31 7.08 20.91 -1.20
C LEU A 31 7.54 21.71 -2.42
N VAL A 32 7.99 22.96 -2.22
CA VAL A 32 8.54 23.80 -3.31
C VAL A 32 9.77 23.17 -3.94
N ASN A 33 10.67 22.58 -3.15
CA ASN A 33 11.84 21.89 -3.68
C ASN A 33 11.51 20.62 -4.47
N ARG A 34 10.33 20.02 -4.27
CA ARG A 34 9.82 18.90 -5.05
C ARG A 34 9.17 19.33 -6.36
N GLY A 35 9.07 20.65 -6.61
CA GLY A 35 8.51 21.21 -7.83
C GLY A 35 6.98 21.23 -7.86
N TYR A 36 6.33 21.13 -6.69
CA TYR A 36 4.88 21.28 -6.62
C TYR A 36 4.51 22.74 -6.88
N ASP A 37 3.41 22.93 -7.60
CA ASP A 37 2.80 24.23 -7.85
C ASP A 37 2.01 24.75 -6.64
N GLU A 38 1.59 26.00 -6.70
CA GLU A 38 0.85 26.65 -5.62
C GLU A 38 -0.46 25.95 -5.31
N GLU A 39 -1.20 25.51 -6.34
CA GLU A 39 -2.51 24.88 -6.20
C GLU A 39 -2.38 23.54 -5.45
N LEU A 40 -1.40 22.70 -5.84
CA LEU A 40 -1.15 21.44 -5.18
C LEU A 40 -0.63 21.62 -3.76
N ILE A 41 0.26 22.61 -3.53
CA ILE A 41 0.74 22.93 -2.18
C ILE A 41 -0.40 23.40 -1.29
N ALA A 42 -1.26 24.29 -1.80
CA ALA A 42 -2.44 24.75 -1.06
C ALA A 42 -3.37 23.57 -0.71
N ALA A 43 -3.66 22.70 -1.67
CA ALA A 43 -4.44 21.49 -1.43
C ALA A 43 -3.81 20.60 -0.34
N LEU A 44 -2.53 20.30 -0.40
CA LEU A 44 -1.83 19.47 0.58
C LEU A 44 -1.77 20.08 1.99
N LEU A 45 -1.77 21.42 2.11
CA LEU A 45 -1.66 22.10 3.40
C LEU A 45 -3.00 22.43 4.02
N THR A 46 -4.08 22.56 3.22
CA THR A 46 -5.40 23.00 3.70
C THR A 46 -6.44 21.90 3.76
N THR A 47 -6.27 20.83 2.96
CA THR A 47 -7.25 19.75 2.91
C THR A 47 -7.20 18.89 4.17
N GLY A 48 -8.36 18.67 4.77
CA GLY A 48 -8.53 17.67 5.81
C GLY A 48 -8.33 16.27 5.22
N TYR A 49 -7.79 15.36 6.02
CA TYR A 49 -7.47 13.97 5.65
C TYR A 49 -8.63 13.20 4.98
N SER A 50 -9.88 13.66 5.15
CA SER A 50 -11.07 12.96 4.66
C SER A 50 -11.52 13.37 3.25
N ASP A 51 -11.15 14.56 2.77
CA ASP A 51 -11.80 15.13 1.59
C ASP A 51 -11.08 14.79 0.28
N GLU A 52 -9.81 14.39 0.36
CA GLU A 52 -8.97 14.09 -0.81
C GLU A 52 -8.37 12.66 -0.77
N MET A 53 -8.84 11.80 0.11
CA MET A 53 -8.41 10.40 0.06
C MET A 53 -8.90 9.76 -1.24
N PRO A 54 -8.01 9.16 -2.04
CA PRO A 54 -8.41 8.40 -3.21
C PRO A 54 -9.46 7.35 -2.81
N LYS A 55 -10.52 7.27 -3.57
CA LYS A 55 -11.52 6.23 -3.35
C LYS A 55 -10.92 4.87 -3.71
N TYR A 56 -11.40 3.81 -3.07
CA TYR A 56 -10.90 2.46 -3.35
C TYR A 56 -10.99 2.09 -4.85
N ASN A 57 -12.00 2.60 -5.56
CA ASN A 57 -12.21 2.38 -6.98
C ASN A 57 -11.29 3.21 -7.90
N ASP A 58 -10.52 4.16 -7.35
CA ASP A 58 -9.45 4.84 -8.08
C ASP A 58 -8.20 3.96 -8.25
N LEU A 59 -8.11 2.88 -7.49
CA LEU A 59 -7.04 1.89 -7.63
C LEU A 59 -7.30 0.99 -8.83
N THR A 60 -6.35 0.93 -9.76
CA THR A 60 -6.44 0.09 -10.94
C THR A 60 -6.65 -1.38 -10.55
N ASN A 61 -7.65 -2.03 -11.17
CA ASN A 61 -7.97 -3.45 -10.98
C ASN A 61 -8.41 -3.88 -9.58
N VAL A 62 -8.76 -2.96 -8.68
CA VAL A 62 -9.21 -3.33 -7.33
C VAL A 62 -10.49 -4.18 -7.36
N GLU A 63 -11.43 -3.83 -8.22
CA GLU A 63 -12.68 -4.59 -8.38
C GLU A 63 -12.42 -6.00 -8.92
N ILE A 64 -11.56 -6.11 -9.94
CA ILE A 64 -11.15 -7.41 -10.48
C ILE A 64 -10.48 -8.28 -9.40
N GLY A 65 -9.62 -7.67 -8.59
CA GLY A 65 -8.98 -8.35 -7.46
C GLY A 65 -9.99 -8.85 -6.42
N ALA A 66 -10.99 -8.03 -6.10
CA ALA A 66 -12.06 -8.40 -5.19
C ALA A 66 -12.92 -9.55 -5.73
N ASP A 67 -13.32 -9.50 -6.99
CA ASP A 67 -14.10 -10.55 -7.67
C ASP A 67 -13.35 -11.90 -7.67
N ILE A 68 -12.04 -11.88 -7.90
CA ILE A 68 -11.21 -13.09 -7.85
C ILE A 68 -11.22 -13.69 -6.43
N ILE A 69 -11.03 -12.88 -5.41
CA ILE A 69 -11.05 -13.34 -4.01
C ILE A 69 -12.42 -13.89 -3.65
N GLU A 70 -13.51 -13.20 -3.99
CA GLU A 70 -14.88 -13.64 -3.75
C GLU A 70 -15.16 -14.98 -4.42
N SER A 71 -14.77 -15.14 -5.69
CA SER A 71 -14.91 -16.40 -6.41
C SER A 71 -14.19 -17.57 -5.71
N HIS A 72 -12.97 -17.34 -5.22
CA HIS A 72 -12.20 -18.36 -4.50
C HIS A 72 -12.79 -18.69 -3.15
N ILE A 73 -13.38 -17.73 -2.44
CA ILE A 73 -14.13 -17.97 -1.19
C ILE A 73 -15.37 -18.83 -1.49
N ALA A 74 -16.16 -18.48 -2.52
CA ALA A 74 -17.35 -19.21 -2.90
C ALA A 74 -17.04 -20.67 -3.32
N ASN A 75 -15.91 -20.88 -3.96
CA ASN A 75 -15.45 -22.22 -4.37
C ASN A 75 -14.70 -22.99 -3.27
N SER A 76 -14.68 -22.49 -2.04
CA SER A 76 -13.99 -23.14 -0.89
C SER A 76 -12.50 -23.42 -1.15
N SER A 77 -11.85 -22.55 -1.92
CA SER A 77 -10.43 -22.67 -2.30
C SER A 77 -9.50 -22.31 -1.14
N THR A 78 -8.23 -22.66 -1.29
CA THR A 78 -7.17 -22.18 -0.40
C THR A 78 -6.60 -20.87 -0.94
N ILE A 79 -6.60 -19.84 -0.09
CA ILE A 79 -6.11 -18.49 -0.40
C ILE A 79 -4.81 -18.28 0.40
N HIS A 80 -3.77 -17.82 -0.28
CA HIS A 80 -2.50 -17.47 0.36
C HIS A 80 -2.24 -15.96 0.22
N ILE A 81 -1.96 -15.31 1.34
CA ILE A 81 -1.51 -13.91 1.38
C ILE A 81 -0.03 -13.91 1.75
N PHE A 82 0.77 -13.28 0.91
CA PHE A 82 2.20 -13.11 1.14
C PHE A 82 2.51 -11.63 1.38
N GLY A 83 2.99 -11.29 2.56
CA GLY A 83 3.39 -9.94 2.95
C GLY A 83 4.90 -9.73 2.98
N ALA A 84 5.32 -8.49 3.16
CA ALA A 84 6.70 -8.15 3.46
C ALA A 84 6.98 -8.21 4.97
N TYR A 85 8.25 -8.31 5.34
CA TYR A 85 8.66 -8.41 6.75
C TYR A 85 8.80 -7.05 7.46
N ASP A 86 8.64 -5.95 6.75
CA ASP A 86 8.62 -4.61 7.34
C ASP A 86 7.29 -4.31 8.02
N SER A 87 7.23 -3.20 8.73
CA SER A 87 6.04 -2.82 9.50
C SER A 87 4.79 -2.71 8.64
N ASP A 88 4.92 -2.12 7.46
CA ASP A 88 3.79 -1.92 6.56
C ASP A 88 3.31 -3.25 5.96
N GLY A 89 4.25 -4.12 5.60
CA GLY A 89 3.94 -5.45 5.08
C GLY A 89 3.27 -6.35 6.11
N VAL A 90 3.70 -6.34 7.36
CA VAL A 90 3.06 -7.09 8.44
C VAL A 90 1.65 -6.58 8.70
N ASN A 91 1.48 -5.25 8.83
CA ASN A 91 0.17 -4.65 9.12
C ASN A 91 -0.81 -4.86 7.97
N SER A 92 -0.40 -4.64 6.71
CA SER A 92 -1.27 -4.84 5.56
C SER A 92 -1.67 -6.31 5.38
N THR A 93 -0.75 -7.25 5.63
CA THR A 93 -1.04 -8.68 5.62
C THR A 93 -2.10 -9.05 6.65
N TYR A 94 -1.97 -8.50 7.86
CA TYR A 94 -2.95 -8.74 8.92
C TYR A 94 -4.32 -8.14 8.58
N ILE A 95 -4.38 -6.89 8.15
CA ILE A 95 -5.64 -6.20 7.81
C ILE A 95 -6.38 -6.94 6.69
N LEU A 96 -5.68 -7.29 5.60
CA LEU A 96 -6.28 -8.02 4.50
C LEU A 96 -6.69 -9.44 4.92
N GLY A 97 -5.85 -10.10 5.70
CA GLY A 97 -6.13 -11.44 6.22
C GLY A 97 -7.36 -11.48 7.13
N ASP A 98 -7.48 -10.52 8.05
CA ASP A 98 -8.63 -10.41 8.94
C ASP A 98 -9.92 -10.11 8.15
N ALA A 99 -9.87 -9.22 7.17
CA ALA A 99 -11.00 -8.91 6.31
C ALA A 99 -11.49 -10.16 5.54
N ILE A 100 -10.60 -10.90 4.89
CA ILE A 100 -10.95 -12.12 4.16
C ILE A 100 -11.46 -13.20 5.11
N ASN A 101 -10.84 -13.39 6.26
CA ASN A 101 -11.27 -14.35 7.26
C ASN A 101 -12.70 -14.06 7.76
N ASN A 102 -13.02 -12.79 7.98
CA ASN A 102 -14.36 -12.36 8.37
C ASN A 102 -15.38 -12.67 7.26
N ILE A 103 -15.06 -12.48 5.99
CA ILE A 103 -15.93 -12.84 4.87
C ILE A 103 -16.16 -14.35 4.83
N ILE A 104 -15.11 -15.16 4.95
CA ILE A 104 -15.20 -16.63 5.00
C ILE A 104 -16.16 -17.08 6.11
N HIS A 105 -16.03 -16.51 7.31
CA HIS A 105 -16.92 -16.82 8.44
C HIS A 105 -18.36 -16.40 8.19
N HIS A 106 -18.59 -15.19 7.69
CA HIS A 106 -19.95 -14.68 7.44
C HIS A 106 -20.66 -15.42 6.31
N THR A 107 -19.93 -15.92 5.34
CA THR A 107 -20.49 -16.70 4.23
C THR A 107 -20.59 -18.19 4.52
N ASN A 108 -20.13 -18.65 5.70
CA ASN A 108 -20.00 -20.05 6.04
C ASN A 108 -19.22 -20.86 5.00
N SER A 109 -18.25 -20.24 4.34
CA SER A 109 -17.39 -20.91 3.37
C SER A 109 -16.41 -21.85 4.07
N SER A 110 -16.04 -22.94 3.38
CA SER A 110 -14.96 -23.85 3.80
C SER A 110 -13.59 -23.43 3.23
N ALA A 111 -13.47 -22.24 2.66
CA ALA A 111 -12.22 -21.69 2.16
C ALA A 111 -11.16 -21.61 3.26
N LYS A 112 -9.91 -21.86 2.91
CA LYS A 112 -8.78 -21.81 3.83
C LYS A 112 -7.93 -20.58 3.55
N LEU A 113 -7.51 -19.89 4.60
CA LEU A 113 -6.66 -18.73 4.49
C LEU A 113 -5.29 -19.00 5.15
N HIS A 114 -4.22 -18.76 4.42
CA HIS A 114 -2.85 -18.85 4.90
C HIS A 114 -2.13 -17.52 4.74
N LEU A 115 -1.56 -17.03 5.84
CA LEU A 115 -0.76 -15.81 5.87
C LEU A 115 0.71 -16.18 5.97
N LYS A 116 1.54 -15.61 5.12
CA LYS A 116 2.99 -15.78 5.16
C LYS A 116 3.67 -14.41 5.16
N VAL A 117 4.45 -14.16 6.18
CA VAL A 117 5.41 -13.06 6.22
C VAL A 117 6.81 -13.71 6.25
N PRO A 118 7.70 -13.40 5.29
CA PRO A 118 9.03 -13.99 5.27
C PRO A 118 9.87 -13.47 6.43
N GLN A 119 10.85 -14.26 6.84
CA GLN A 119 11.86 -13.78 7.77
C GLN A 119 12.96 -13.01 7.02
N ARG A 120 13.67 -12.13 7.72
CA ARG A 120 14.72 -11.29 7.09
C ARG A 120 15.77 -12.07 6.31
N HIS A 121 16.11 -13.27 6.76
CA HIS A 121 17.08 -14.14 6.08
C HIS A 121 16.53 -14.84 4.84
N GLU A 122 15.21 -14.89 4.66
CA GLU A 122 14.55 -15.44 3.46
C GLU A 122 14.56 -14.45 2.28
N GLY A 123 14.96 -13.19 2.50
CA GLY A 123 14.99 -12.13 1.50
C GLY A 123 13.73 -11.26 1.51
N TYR A 124 13.73 -10.25 0.66
CA TYR A 124 12.61 -9.31 0.53
C TYR A 124 11.72 -9.71 -0.65
N GLY A 125 10.41 -9.72 -0.41
CA GLY A 125 9.43 -10.04 -1.45
C GLY A 125 9.22 -11.54 -1.69
N MET A 126 8.35 -11.83 -2.65
CA MET A 126 8.01 -13.20 -3.04
C MET A 126 9.14 -13.81 -3.85
N ASN A 127 9.63 -14.97 -3.46
CA ASN A 127 10.69 -15.67 -4.18
C ASN A 127 10.18 -16.95 -4.88
N MET A 128 10.89 -17.37 -5.90
CA MET A 128 10.51 -18.52 -6.73
C MET A 128 10.47 -19.85 -5.97
N ALA A 129 11.32 -20.02 -4.95
CA ALA A 129 11.35 -21.26 -4.17
C ALA A 129 10.05 -21.40 -3.36
N TRP A 130 9.59 -20.30 -2.78
CA TRP A 130 8.34 -20.27 -2.05
C TRP A 130 7.13 -20.48 -2.96
N CYS A 131 7.09 -19.82 -4.14
CA CYS A 131 6.03 -20.06 -5.13
C CYS A 131 5.95 -21.53 -5.57
N LYS A 132 7.09 -22.18 -5.81
CA LYS A 132 7.14 -23.60 -6.15
C LYS A 132 6.58 -24.46 -5.03
N SER A 133 6.97 -24.21 -3.77
CA SER A 133 6.47 -24.97 -2.63
C SER A 133 4.96 -24.85 -2.44
N LEU A 134 4.38 -23.69 -2.74
CA LEU A 134 2.93 -23.51 -2.71
C LEU A 134 2.22 -24.35 -3.78
N VAL A 135 2.72 -24.28 -5.03
CA VAL A 135 2.14 -25.05 -6.14
C VAL A 135 2.27 -26.57 -5.87
N GLU A 136 3.40 -27.01 -5.35
CA GLU A 136 3.61 -28.41 -4.99
C GLU A 136 2.67 -28.87 -3.85
N SER A 137 2.48 -28.01 -2.83
CA SER A 137 1.54 -28.32 -1.73
C SER A 137 0.07 -28.34 -2.22
N ALA A 138 -0.29 -27.49 -3.15
CA ALA A 138 -1.63 -27.48 -3.74
C ALA A 138 -1.91 -28.73 -4.61
N ASN A 139 -0.91 -29.19 -5.33
CA ASN A 139 -1.01 -30.38 -6.20
C ASN A 139 -0.88 -31.72 -5.43
N GLY A 140 -0.27 -31.71 -4.25
CA GLY A 140 -0.10 -32.91 -3.41
C GLY A 140 -1.26 -33.19 -2.46
N SER A 141 -2.30 -32.37 -2.45
CA SER A 141 -3.48 -32.49 -1.58
C SER A 141 -4.68 -33.19 -2.26
N THR A 142 -4.40 -34.18 -3.12
CA THR A 142 -5.39 -35.09 -3.71
C THR A 142 -5.42 -36.41 -2.98
#